data_70891aa84c2e9cfe6924a285d8292e2e
#
_entry.id   70891aa84c2e9cfe6924a285d8292e2e
#
_cell.length_a   1.000
_cell.length_b   1.000
_cell.length_c   1.000
_cell.angle_alpha   90.00
_cell.angle_beta   90.00
_cell.angle_gamma   90.00
#
_symmetry.space_group_name_H-M   'P 1'
#
loop_
_entity.id
_entity.type
_entity.pdbx_description
1 polymer ?
#
loop_
_entity_poly.entity_id
_entity_poly.type
_entity_poly.pdbx_seq_one_letter_code
_entity_poly.pdbx_strand_id
1 'polypeptide(L)'
;VDGNLDVNIPFLGDTLSIIGDAFFHRENPSFYYRKYHSRHLWWENDLDKIIHTRIMGTLRFSKTRTSLRVAVDEIKNYTYLSQSYSITDEGLRTGVTVTPMQSSSPINLLTAQLKQDFKLGILNWENVITYQHSSKEEVVPVPDLDIYTNLYIKFSIAKVLHIDLGADARYFTSYTAPDYSPYMGQYVVQGNGDKNVKVGNYPIVNVYANAFIKHTRFFVMMSHINAGQGDRNYFLTPHYQSQVLS
;
A
#
# COMPACT_ATOMS: atom_id res chain seq x y z
N VAL A 1 -9.21 14.69 18.46
CA VAL A 1 -8.89 14.12 19.79
C VAL A 1 -8.08 12.86 19.52
N ASP A 2 -6.92 12.75 20.17
CA ASP A 2 -6.00 11.63 20.00
C ASP A 2 -5.68 11.05 21.38
N GLY A 3 -5.60 9.73 21.47
CA GLY A 3 -5.24 8.99 22.67
C GLY A 3 -4.19 7.94 22.32
N ASN A 4 -3.19 7.80 23.19
CA ASN A 4 -2.13 6.80 23.07
C ASN A 4 -1.91 6.13 24.43
N LEU A 5 -1.70 4.82 24.40
CA LEU A 5 -1.33 3.99 25.55
C LEU A 5 -0.11 3.15 25.15
N ASP A 6 0.94 3.17 25.97
CA ASP A 6 2.12 2.30 25.81
C ASP A 6 2.39 1.58 27.13
N VAL A 7 2.32 0.24 27.09
CA VAL A 7 2.55 -0.63 28.24
C VAL A 7 3.62 -1.64 27.89
N ASN A 8 4.65 -1.69 28.73
CA ASN A 8 5.77 -2.61 28.57
C ASN A 8 5.77 -3.63 29.71
N ILE A 9 5.64 -4.91 29.39
CA ILE A 9 5.51 -6.00 30.33
C ILE A 9 6.73 -6.94 30.20
N PRO A 10 7.47 -7.23 31.26
CA PRO A 10 8.48 -8.28 31.27
C PRO A 10 7.84 -9.63 30.94
N PHE A 11 8.29 -10.31 29.89
CA PHE A 11 7.74 -11.58 29.45
C PHE A 11 8.84 -12.48 28.86
N LEU A 12 8.97 -13.71 29.38
CA LEU A 12 9.93 -14.72 28.90
C LEU A 12 11.39 -14.22 28.76
N GLY A 13 11.82 -13.33 29.68
CA GLY A 13 13.18 -12.78 29.72
C GLY A 13 13.43 -11.66 28.71
N ASP A 14 12.40 -11.06 28.17
CA ASP A 14 12.44 -9.87 27.32
C ASP A 14 11.17 -9.00 27.58
N THR A 15 10.95 -7.98 26.79
CA THR A 15 9.82 -7.05 26.92
C THR A 15 8.76 -7.31 25.86
N LEU A 16 7.53 -7.52 26.32
CA LEU A 16 6.34 -7.46 25.49
C LEU A 16 5.77 -6.03 25.55
N SER A 17 5.73 -5.34 24.41
CA SER A 17 5.14 -4.01 24.32
C SER A 17 3.73 -4.09 23.75
N ILE A 18 2.78 -3.44 24.43
CA ILE A 18 1.39 -3.30 24.02
C ILE A 18 1.14 -1.81 23.82
N ILE A 19 0.86 -1.43 22.56
CA ILE A 19 0.61 -0.03 22.21
C ILE A 19 -0.81 0.06 21.68
N GLY A 20 -1.59 0.99 22.24
CA GLY A 20 -2.94 1.32 21.81
C GLY A 20 -2.99 2.76 21.33
N ASP A 21 -3.56 2.99 20.15
CA ASP A 21 -3.79 4.31 19.60
C ASP A 21 -5.25 4.45 19.20
N ALA A 22 -5.83 5.61 19.46
CA ALA A 22 -7.16 5.94 19.00
C ALA A 22 -7.23 7.41 18.62
N PHE A 23 -7.95 7.73 17.54
CA PHE A 23 -8.24 9.12 17.22
C PHE A 23 -9.66 9.32 16.68
N PHE A 24 -10.12 10.55 16.82
CA PHE A 24 -11.34 11.04 16.20
C PHE A 24 -11.05 12.40 15.58
N HIS A 25 -11.12 12.46 14.24
CA HIS A 25 -10.91 13.67 13.47
C HIS A 25 -12.18 14.07 12.72
N ARG A 26 -12.45 15.36 12.68
CA ARG A 26 -13.54 15.96 11.89
C ARG A 26 -12.98 17.16 11.13
N GLU A 27 -12.94 17.06 9.82
CA GLU A 27 -12.30 18.07 8.96
C GLU A 27 -13.11 18.37 7.70
N ASN A 28 -12.89 19.54 7.12
CA ASN A 28 -13.47 19.85 5.84
C ASN A 28 -12.74 19.08 4.73
N PRO A 29 -13.46 18.58 3.70
CA PRO A 29 -12.81 18.08 2.50
C PRO A 29 -11.83 19.12 1.94
N SER A 30 -10.75 18.62 1.33
CA SER A 30 -9.76 19.49 0.69
C SER A 30 -10.41 20.48 -0.28
N PHE A 31 -9.85 21.66 -0.40
CA PHE A 31 -10.35 22.72 -1.30
C PHE A 31 -10.55 22.19 -2.73
N TYR A 32 -9.67 21.33 -3.22
CA TYR A 32 -9.76 20.76 -4.57
C TYR A 32 -11.03 19.93 -4.81
N TYR A 33 -11.61 19.30 -3.81
CA TYR A 33 -12.88 18.59 -3.94
C TYR A 33 -14.07 19.54 -3.92
N ARG A 34 -13.95 20.67 -3.22
CA ARG A 34 -15.03 21.64 -3.08
C ARG A 34 -15.08 22.59 -4.26
N LYS A 35 -13.93 23.07 -4.72
CA LYS A 35 -13.88 24.05 -5.80
C LYS A 35 -12.66 23.85 -6.67
N TYR A 36 -12.88 23.68 -7.96
CA TYR A 36 -11.80 23.52 -8.93
C TYR A 36 -12.24 24.09 -10.28
N HIS A 37 -11.35 24.77 -10.97
CA HIS A 37 -11.55 25.29 -12.30
C HIS A 37 -10.27 25.17 -13.11
N SER A 38 -10.32 24.41 -14.19
CA SER A 38 -9.26 24.28 -15.19
C SER A 38 -9.88 24.39 -16.59
N ARG A 39 -9.06 24.24 -17.61
CA ARG A 39 -9.52 24.27 -19.01
C ARG A 39 -10.54 23.18 -19.33
N HIS A 40 -10.46 22.02 -18.67
CA HIS A 40 -11.25 20.83 -19.03
C HIS A 40 -12.17 20.35 -17.91
N LEU A 41 -11.98 20.82 -16.69
CA LEU A 41 -12.69 20.36 -15.51
C LEU A 41 -13.13 21.56 -14.68
N TRP A 42 -14.38 21.56 -14.27
CA TRP A 42 -14.94 22.57 -13.39
C TRP A 42 -15.96 21.95 -12.46
N TRP A 43 -15.83 22.27 -11.17
CA TRP A 43 -16.85 21.98 -10.17
C TRP A 43 -16.82 22.96 -9.01
N GLU A 44 -17.96 23.10 -8.40
CA GLU A 44 -18.17 23.81 -7.14
C GLU A 44 -19.19 23.01 -6.34
N ASN A 45 -18.73 22.36 -5.26
CA ASN A 45 -19.53 21.43 -4.46
C ASN A 45 -19.62 21.90 -3.01
N ASP A 46 -20.81 21.77 -2.44
CA ASP A 46 -21.02 21.83 -1.00
C ASP A 46 -20.93 20.40 -0.46
N LEU A 47 -19.89 20.13 0.30
CA LEU A 47 -19.56 18.80 0.79
C LEU A 47 -19.54 18.79 2.32
N ASP A 48 -20.11 17.74 2.88
CA ASP A 48 -20.10 17.50 4.32
C ASP A 48 -18.70 17.26 4.85
N LYS A 49 -18.51 17.54 6.16
CA LYS A 49 -17.25 17.28 6.85
C LYS A 49 -16.97 15.78 6.90
N ILE A 50 -15.73 15.42 6.58
CA ILE A 50 -15.22 14.06 6.76
C ILE A 50 -15.05 13.80 8.25
N ILE A 51 -15.55 12.66 8.72
CA ILE A 51 -15.33 12.19 10.09
C ILE A 51 -14.55 10.89 9.99
N HIS A 52 -13.39 10.85 10.62
CA HIS A 52 -12.53 9.67 10.64
C HIS A 52 -12.24 9.26 12.08
N THR A 53 -12.65 8.05 12.43
CA THR A 53 -12.37 7.40 13.71
C THR A 53 -11.48 6.20 13.45
N ARG A 54 -10.39 6.06 14.21
CA ARG A 54 -9.53 4.89 14.18
C ARG A 54 -9.23 4.40 15.57
N ILE A 55 -9.23 3.08 15.74
CA ILE A 55 -8.69 2.39 16.91
C ILE A 55 -7.65 1.40 16.40
N MET A 56 -6.46 1.42 17.00
CA MET A 56 -5.36 0.57 16.60
C MET A 56 -4.67 -0.03 17.81
N GLY A 57 -4.36 -1.32 17.75
CA GLY A 57 -3.54 -2.04 18.72
C GLY A 57 -2.28 -2.59 18.06
N THR A 58 -1.15 -2.50 18.75
CA THR A 58 0.12 -3.11 18.30
C THR A 58 0.72 -3.92 19.46
N LEU A 59 1.04 -5.19 19.18
CA LEU A 59 1.81 -6.06 20.05
C LEU A 59 3.21 -6.24 19.46
N ARG A 60 4.25 -6.03 20.24
CA ARG A 60 5.65 -6.26 19.85
C ARG A 60 6.34 -7.14 20.83
N PHE A 61 7.02 -8.18 20.34
CA PHE A 61 7.86 -9.03 21.16
C PHE A 61 9.26 -9.12 20.51
N SER A 62 10.22 -8.44 21.12
CA SER A 62 11.56 -8.23 20.55
C SER A 62 12.35 -9.54 20.44
N LYS A 63 12.22 -10.46 21.39
CA LYS A 63 12.92 -11.75 21.40
C LYS A 63 12.64 -12.60 20.16
N THR A 64 11.39 -12.62 19.69
CA THR A 64 11.00 -13.34 18.48
C THR A 64 10.97 -12.45 17.24
N ARG A 65 11.25 -11.15 17.39
CA ARG A 65 11.15 -10.14 16.31
C ARG A 65 9.79 -10.14 15.65
N THR A 66 8.76 -10.31 16.46
CA THR A 66 7.36 -10.34 16.02
C THR A 66 6.69 -9.02 16.35
N SER A 67 5.93 -8.49 15.40
CA SER A 67 5.03 -7.36 15.63
C SER A 67 3.69 -7.65 14.95
N LEU A 68 2.61 -7.59 15.70
CA LEU A 68 1.24 -7.69 15.22
C LEU A 68 0.54 -6.35 15.43
N ARG A 69 0.00 -5.78 14.37
CA ARG A 69 -0.81 -4.55 14.39
C ARG A 69 -2.19 -4.84 13.84
N VAL A 70 -3.21 -4.39 14.55
CA VAL A 70 -4.60 -4.45 14.07
C VAL A 70 -5.20 -3.06 14.21
N ALA A 71 -5.86 -2.57 13.16
CA ALA A 71 -6.53 -1.29 13.12
C ALA A 71 -7.93 -1.44 12.53
N VAL A 72 -8.87 -0.70 13.09
CA VAL A 72 -10.24 -0.54 12.57
C VAL A 72 -10.50 0.94 12.36
N ASP A 73 -10.90 1.29 11.16
CA ASP A 73 -11.28 2.64 10.76
C ASP A 73 -12.76 2.71 10.45
N GLU A 74 -13.44 3.78 10.87
CA GLU A 74 -14.74 4.22 10.36
C GLU A 74 -14.57 5.61 9.75
N ILE A 75 -14.92 5.74 8.46
CA ILE A 75 -14.82 7.02 7.74
C ILE A 75 -16.20 7.38 7.20
N LYS A 76 -16.76 8.49 7.70
CA LYS A 76 -18.03 9.06 7.22
C LYS A 76 -17.75 10.21 6.26
N ASN A 77 -18.59 10.34 5.24
CA ASN A 77 -18.49 11.38 4.23
C ASN A 77 -17.12 11.41 3.53
N TYR A 78 -16.55 10.22 3.29
CA TYR A 78 -15.27 10.11 2.59
C TYR A 78 -15.38 10.73 1.21
N THR A 79 -14.47 11.64 0.89
CA THR A 79 -14.46 12.39 -0.37
C THR A 79 -13.33 11.91 -1.25
N TYR A 80 -13.65 11.61 -2.50
CA TYR A 80 -12.70 11.05 -3.48
C TYR A 80 -12.98 11.58 -4.88
N LEU A 81 -12.02 11.43 -5.79
CA LEU A 81 -12.21 11.67 -7.22
C LEU A 81 -12.51 10.34 -7.90
N SER A 82 -13.54 10.33 -8.73
CA SER A 82 -13.88 9.23 -9.62
C SER A 82 -13.59 9.62 -11.05
N GLN A 83 -12.91 8.77 -11.81
CA GLN A 83 -12.62 8.96 -13.23
C GLN A 83 -13.40 7.94 -14.05
N SER A 84 -14.15 8.42 -15.01
CA SER A 84 -14.82 7.60 -16.01
C SER A 84 -14.42 8.02 -17.43
N TYR A 85 -14.57 7.10 -18.37
CA TYR A 85 -14.32 7.34 -19.79
C TYR A 85 -15.23 6.47 -20.66
N SER A 86 -15.53 6.94 -21.84
CA SER A 86 -16.18 6.13 -22.86
C SER A 86 -15.16 5.17 -23.48
N ILE A 87 -15.58 3.95 -23.76
CA ILE A 87 -14.78 2.95 -24.46
C ILE A 87 -15.46 2.69 -25.80
N THR A 88 -14.72 2.86 -26.91
CA THR A 88 -15.22 2.52 -28.25
C THR A 88 -15.32 1.02 -28.42
N ASP A 89 -16.00 0.56 -29.47
CA ASP A 89 -16.08 -0.86 -29.81
C ASP A 89 -14.70 -1.48 -30.10
N GLU A 90 -13.73 -0.66 -30.51
CA GLU A 90 -12.33 -1.07 -30.71
C GLU A 90 -11.50 -1.07 -29.41
N GLY A 91 -12.10 -0.76 -28.26
CA GLY A 91 -11.45 -0.73 -26.95
C GLY A 91 -10.66 0.54 -26.65
N LEU A 92 -10.80 1.60 -27.45
CA LEU A 92 -10.13 2.88 -27.21
C LEU A 92 -10.87 3.71 -26.15
N ARG A 93 -10.13 4.29 -25.23
CA ARG A 93 -10.66 5.21 -24.23
C ARG A 93 -10.83 6.62 -24.79
N THR A 94 -12.02 7.15 -24.66
CA THR A 94 -12.37 8.50 -25.10
C THR A 94 -13.20 9.22 -24.03
N GLY A 95 -13.32 10.53 -24.12
CA GLY A 95 -14.23 11.30 -23.28
C GLY A 95 -13.99 11.17 -21.78
N VAL A 96 -12.72 11.31 -21.34
CA VAL A 96 -12.35 11.21 -19.91
C VAL A 96 -13.04 12.30 -19.08
N THR A 97 -13.71 11.89 -18.01
CA THR A 97 -14.36 12.77 -17.05
C THR A 97 -13.88 12.44 -15.65
N VAL A 98 -13.54 13.48 -14.88
CA VAL A 98 -13.18 13.35 -13.46
C VAL A 98 -14.20 14.13 -12.63
N THR A 99 -14.75 13.47 -11.61
CA THR A 99 -15.80 14.05 -10.77
C THR A 99 -15.48 13.84 -9.30
N PRO A 100 -15.51 14.88 -8.46
CA PRO A 100 -15.45 14.70 -7.01
C PRO A 100 -16.75 14.08 -6.50
N MET A 101 -16.62 13.08 -5.67
CA MET A 101 -17.72 12.36 -5.06
C MET A 101 -17.54 12.27 -3.55
N GLN A 102 -18.64 12.12 -2.84
CA GLN A 102 -18.64 11.88 -1.41
C GLN A 102 -19.48 10.64 -1.09
N SER A 103 -18.92 9.75 -0.28
CA SER A 103 -19.63 8.52 0.11
C SER A 103 -20.82 8.84 1.00
N SER A 104 -22.01 8.37 0.61
CA SER A 104 -23.27 8.59 1.34
C SER A 104 -23.40 7.73 2.60
N SER A 105 -22.58 6.71 2.78
CA SER A 105 -22.59 5.84 3.94
C SER A 105 -21.18 5.63 4.50
N PRO A 106 -21.05 5.29 5.80
CA PRO A 106 -19.77 5.04 6.43
C PRO A 106 -18.99 3.93 5.71
N ILE A 107 -17.67 4.09 5.68
CA ILE A 107 -16.72 3.10 5.20
C ILE A 107 -16.01 2.51 6.40
N ASN A 108 -16.06 1.20 6.56
CA ASN A 108 -15.29 0.48 7.56
C ASN A 108 -14.09 -0.18 6.89
N LEU A 109 -12.91 0.04 7.44
CA LEU A 109 -11.67 -0.57 6.98
C LEU A 109 -11.02 -1.33 8.13
N LEU A 110 -10.81 -2.63 7.94
CA LEU A 110 -10.02 -3.46 8.83
C LEU A 110 -8.63 -3.64 8.23
N THR A 111 -7.60 -3.44 9.04
CA THR A 111 -6.21 -3.73 8.66
C THR A 111 -5.56 -4.57 9.74
N ALA A 112 -4.98 -5.71 9.38
CA ALA A 112 -4.16 -6.54 10.26
C ALA A 112 -2.80 -6.77 9.60
N GLN A 113 -1.71 -6.43 10.30
CA GLN A 113 -0.36 -6.57 9.79
C GLN A 113 0.49 -7.38 10.75
N LEU A 114 1.06 -8.47 10.24
CA LEU A 114 2.06 -9.27 10.93
C LEU A 114 3.43 -9.00 10.32
N LYS A 115 4.37 -8.56 11.16
CA LYS A 115 5.79 -8.51 10.83
C LYS A 115 6.50 -9.61 11.61
N GLN A 116 7.25 -10.48 10.92
CA GLN A 116 8.00 -11.57 11.50
C GLN A 116 9.35 -11.70 10.83
N ASP A 117 10.41 -11.53 11.60
CA ASP A 117 11.77 -11.69 11.13
C ASP A 117 12.41 -12.93 11.76
N PHE A 118 13.12 -13.71 10.93
CA PHE A 118 13.91 -14.87 11.36
C PHE A 118 15.40 -14.62 11.08
N LYS A 119 16.26 -15.05 11.99
CA LYS A 119 17.71 -15.00 11.82
C LYS A 119 18.35 -16.30 12.24
N LEU A 120 19.02 -16.95 11.31
CA LEU A 120 19.77 -18.18 11.54
C LEU A 120 21.20 -18.01 11.03
N GLY A 121 22.10 -17.68 11.94
CA GLY A 121 23.51 -17.39 11.59
C GLY A 121 23.60 -16.21 10.62
N ILE A 122 24.11 -16.49 9.42
CA ILE A 122 24.22 -15.49 8.34
C ILE A 122 22.92 -15.27 7.57
N LEU A 123 21.96 -16.20 7.67
CA LEU A 123 20.69 -16.13 6.97
C LEU A 123 19.70 -15.24 7.73
N ASN A 124 19.07 -14.32 7.01
CA ASN A 124 18.02 -13.44 7.52
C ASN A 124 16.80 -13.58 6.60
N TRP A 125 15.63 -13.65 7.19
CA TRP A 125 14.37 -13.75 6.47
C TRP A 125 13.35 -12.81 7.14
N GLU A 126 12.99 -11.75 6.45
CA GLU A 126 12.09 -10.70 6.89
C GLU A 126 10.75 -10.83 6.16
N ASN A 127 9.66 -10.76 6.90
CA ASN A 127 8.32 -10.94 6.34
C ASN A 127 7.38 -9.87 6.88
N VAL A 128 6.56 -9.31 6.00
CA VAL A 128 5.44 -8.45 6.33
C VAL A 128 4.22 -8.98 5.58
N ILE A 129 3.20 -9.38 6.33
CA ILE A 129 1.93 -9.85 5.80
C ILE A 129 0.86 -8.86 6.26
N THR A 130 0.14 -8.27 5.33
CA THR A 130 -0.93 -7.33 5.61
C THR A 130 -2.23 -7.86 5.03
N TYR A 131 -3.23 -8.03 5.90
CA TYR A 131 -4.60 -8.27 5.51
C TYR A 131 -5.38 -6.97 5.65
N GLN A 132 -6.18 -6.64 4.63
CA GLN A 132 -7.03 -5.45 4.61
C GLN A 132 -8.41 -5.83 4.08
N HIS A 133 -9.44 -5.21 4.62
CA HIS A 133 -10.80 -5.37 4.09
C HIS A 133 -11.55 -4.06 4.19
N SER A 134 -12.06 -3.58 3.07
CA SER A 134 -12.89 -2.38 2.96
C SER A 134 -14.35 -2.77 2.78
N SER A 135 -15.26 -2.18 3.57
CA SER A 135 -16.71 -2.37 3.37
C SER A 135 -17.22 -1.73 2.06
N LYS A 136 -16.37 -0.93 1.40
CA LYS A 136 -16.66 -0.27 0.11
C LYS A 136 -15.43 -0.26 -0.78
N GLU A 137 -15.17 -1.40 -1.40
CA GLU A 137 -14.02 -1.57 -2.29
C GLU A 137 -14.09 -0.66 -3.53
N GLU A 138 -15.29 -0.27 -3.95
CA GLU A 138 -15.51 0.65 -5.07
C GLU A 138 -15.10 2.10 -4.75
N VAL A 139 -14.91 2.44 -3.47
CA VAL A 139 -14.56 3.80 -3.01
C VAL A 139 -13.15 3.83 -2.41
N VAL A 140 -12.84 2.82 -1.59
CA VAL A 140 -11.51 2.62 -0.99
C VAL A 140 -11.00 1.25 -1.42
N PRO A 141 -10.49 1.15 -2.66
CA PRO A 141 -9.98 -0.10 -3.19
C PRO A 141 -8.64 -0.46 -2.53
N VAL A 142 -8.61 -1.61 -1.88
CA VAL A 142 -7.41 -2.18 -1.25
C VAL A 142 -7.31 -3.66 -1.60
N PRO A 143 -6.10 -4.23 -1.78
CA PRO A 143 -5.95 -5.67 -1.88
C PRO A 143 -6.23 -6.31 -0.53
N ASP A 144 -6.97 -7.43 -0.50
CA ASP A 144 -7.25 -8.15 0.75
C ASP A 144 -5.97 -8.68 1.42
N LEU A 145 -4.99 -9.07 0.63
CA LEU A 145 -3.72 -9.58 1.13
C LEU A 145 -2.55 -8.94 0.38
N ASP A 146 -1.59 -8.39 1.12
CA ASP A 146 -0.28 -7.95 0.64
C ASP A 146 0.80 -8.67 1.42
N ILE A 147 1.75 -9.29 0.71
CA ILE A 147 2.88 -10.02 1.29
C ILE A 147 4.16 -9.43 0.75
N TYR A 148 5.02 -9.01 1.65
CA TYR A 148 6.41 -8.71 1.37
C TYR A 148 7.30 -9.70 2.08
N THR A 149 8.27 -10.28 1.38
CA THR A 149 9.27 -11.17 1.93
C THR A 149 10.64 -10.82 1.40
N ASN A 150 11.66 -10.87 2.25
CA ASN A 150 13.05 -10.59 1.91
C ASN A 150 13.94 -11.64 2.55
N LEU A 151 14.58 -12.46 1.73
CA LEU A 151 15.51 -13.50 2.15
C LEU A 151 16.93 -13.13 1.72
N TYR A 152 17.84 -12.99 2.67
CA TYR A 152 19.22 -12.62 2.37
C TYR A 152 20.22 -13.25 3.31
N ILE A 153 21.45 -13.42 2.80
CA ILE A 153 22.61 -13.80 3.58
C ILE A 153 23.47 -12.56 3.85
N LYS A 154 23.97 -12.46 5.07
CA LYS A 154 24.82 -11.36 5.52
C LYS A 154 26.10 -11.91 6.12
N PHE A 155 27.23 -11.57 5.53
CA PHE A 155 28.53 -12.03 5.96
C PHE A 155 29.63 -10.99 5.72
N SER A 156 30.82 -11.26 6.31
CA SER A 156 31.96 -10.35 6.17
C SER A 156 33.19 -11.11 5.72
N ILE A 157 33.91 -10.58 4.74
CA ILE A 157 35.19 -11.08 4.27
C ILE A 157 36.31 -10.24 4.93
N ALA A 158 37.25 -10.92 5.55
CA ALA A 158 38.41 -10.30 6.24
C ALA A 158 38.03 -9.20 7.26
N LYS A 159 36.79 -9.23 7.80
CA LYS A 159 36.20 -8.22 8.73
C LYS A 159 36.16 -6.79 8.18
N VAL A 160 36.40 -6.60 6.89
CA VAL A 160 36.48 -5.28 6.23
C VAL A 160 35.40 -5.11 5.19
N LEU A 161 35.14 -6.16 4.40
CA LEU A 161 34.12 -6.15 3.36
C LEU A 161 32.84 -6.84 3.88
N HIS A 162 31.80 -6.09 4.08
CA HIS A 162 30.47 -6.58 4.46
C HIS A 162 29.63 -6.79 3.22
N ILE A 163 29.02 -7.94 3.09
CA ILE A 163 28.25 -8.34 1.92
C ILE A 163 26.86 -8.78 2.37
N ASP A 164 25.82 -8.24 1.70
CA ASP A 164 24.44 -8.69 1.77
C ASP A 164 24.02 -9.14 0.37
N LEU A 165 23.66 -10.42 0.22
CA LEU A 165 23.13 -10.99 -1.04
C LEU A 165 21.73 -11.50 -0.76
N GLY A 166 20.74 -11.06 -1.52
CA GLY A 166 19.38 -11.43 -1.26
C GLY A 166 18.44 -11.30 -2.44
N ALA A 167 17.23 -11.77 -2.16
CA ALA A 167 16.08 -11.60 -3.02
C ALA A 167 14.90 -11.12 -2.18
N ASP A 168 14.15 -10.19 -2.70
CA ASP A 168 12.86 -9.79 -2.15
C ASP A 168 11.73 -10.09 -3.12
N ALA A 169 10.55 -10.32 -2.58
CA ALA A 169 9.36 -10.54 -3.37
C ALA A 169 8.19 -9.78 -2.74
N ARG A 170 7.34 -9.21 -3.60
CA ARG A 170 6.07 -8.63 -3.21
C ARG A 170 4.94 -9.25 -4.00
N TYR A 171 3.91 -9.65 -3.30
CA TYR A 171 2.68 -10.19 -3.85
C TYR A 171 1.48 -9.48 -3.23
N PHE A 172 0.47 -9.19 -4.01
CA PHE A 172 -0.83 -8.75 -3.50
C PHE A 172 -1.96 -9.36 -4.33
N THR A 173 -3.10 -9.59 -3.65
CA THR A 173 -4.31 -10.11 -4.30
C THR A 173 -4.88 -9.11 -5.30
N SER A 174 -5.62 -9.62 -6.26
CA SER A 174 -6.25 -8.79 -7.30
C SER A 174 -7.28 -7.85 -6.70
N TYR A 175 -7.23 -6.59 -7.07
CA TYR A 175 -8.17 -5.55 -6.67
C TYR A 175 -8.35 -4.50 -7.77
N THR A 176 -9.40 -3.71 -7.70
CA THR A 176 -9.66 -2.60 -8.63
C THR A 176 -8.79 -1.40 -8.23
N ALA A 177 -7.54 -1.38 -8.70
CA ALA A 177 -6.59 -0.33 -8.31
C ALA A 177 -7.01 1.06 -8.81
N PRO A 178 -6.67 2.14 -8.09
CA PRO A 178 -6.86 3.49 -8.58
C PRO A 178 -6.13 3.73 -9.91
N ASP A 179 -6.78 4.44 -10.83
CA ASP A 179 -6.19 4.84 -12.10
C ASP A 179 -5.50 6.20 -12.00
N TYR A 180 -4.44 6.41 -12.76
CA TYR A 180 -3.78 7.70 -12.80
C TYR A 180 -4.54 8.67 -13.70
N SER A 181 -4.88 9.85 -13.16
CA SER A 181 -5.52 10.92 -13.91
C SER A 181 -4.50 11.99 -14.31
N PRO A 182 -4.12 12.09 -15.59
CA PRO A 182 -3.24 13.17 -16.06
C PRO A 182 -3.83 14.57 -15.86
N TYR A 183 -5.17 14.69 -15.90
CA TYR A 183 -5.86 15.98 -15.67
C TYR A 183 -5.70 16.50 -14.24
N MET A 184 -5.59 15.58 -13.29
CA MET A 184 -5.46 15.91 -11.86
C MET A 184 -4.04 15.73 -11.33
N GLY A 185 -3.16 15.06 -12.07
CA GLY A 185 -1.82 14.72 -11.63
C GLY A 185 -1.76 13.77 -10.44
N GLN A 186 -2.82 12.95 -10.22
CA GLN A 186 -2.94 12.05 -9.08
C GLN A 186 -3.74 10.80 -9.40
N TYR A 187 -3.69 9.82 -8.50
CA TYR A 187 -4.51 8.62 -8.58
C TYR A 187 -5.95 8.91 -8.16
N VAL A 188 -6.90 8.33 -8.88
CA VAL A 188 -8.34 8.50 -8.71
C VAL A 188 -9.03 7.15 -8.80
N VAL A 189 -10.21 7.04 -8.21
CA VAL A 189 -11.00 5.81 -8.25
C VAL A 189 -11.54 5.60 -9.67
N GLN A 190 -11.48 4.35 -10.15
CA GLN A 190 -12.07 3.98 -11.43
C GLN A 190 -13.61 4.01 -11.34
N GLY A 191 -14.26 4.75 -12.22
CA GLY A 191 -15.70 4.98 -12.24
C GLY A 191 -16.44 4.29 -13.39
N ASN A 192 -15.89 3.25 -14.02
CA ASN A 192 -16.48 2.59 -15.20
C ASN A 192 -17.25 1.29 -14.88
N GLY A 193 -17.53 1.01 -13.60
CA GLY A 193 -18.28 -0.18 -13.18
C GLY A 193 -17.58 -1.48 -13.62
N ASP A 194 -18.29 -2.34 -14.33
CA ASP A 194 -17.79 -3.65 -14.77
C ASP A 194 -16.57 -3.57 -15.73
N LYS A 195 -16.32 -2.39 -16.30
CA LYS A 195 -15.16 -2.15 -17.18
C LYS A 195 -13.92 -1.69 -16.42
N ASN A 196 -13.97 -1.64 -15.08
CA ASN A 196 -12.82 -1.31 -14.26
C ASN A 196 -11.75 -2.40 -14.38
N VAL A 197 -10.49 -1.96 -14.42
CA VAL A 197 -9.33 -2.85 -14.54
C VAL A 197 -8.86 -3.28 -13.16
N LYS A 198 -8.71 -4.58 -12.97
CA LYS A 198 -8.08 -5.16 -11.79
C LYS A 198 -6.60 -5.43 -12.04
N VAL A 199 -5.79 -5.22 -11.00
CA VAL A 199 -4.36 -5.53 -10.99
C VAL A 199 -4.04 -6.39 -9.78
N GLY A 200 -2.94 -7.14 -9.82
CA GLY A 200 -2.49 -8.01 -8.73
C GLY A 200 -2.44 -9.48 -9.13
N ASN A 201 -2.38 -10.38 -8.13
CA ASN A 201 -2.21 -11.83 -8.29
C ASN A 201 -0.90 -12.22 -9.01
N TYR A 202 0.11 -11.38 -8.90
CA TYR A 202 1.40 -11.60 -9.52
C TYR A 202 2.53 -11.21 -8.57
N PRO A 203 3.48 -12.11 -8.27
CA PRO A 203 4.64 -11.78 -7.45
C PRO A 203 5.66 -10.99 -8.28
N ILE A 204 6.14 -9.88 -7.75
CA ILE A 204 7.27 -9.12 -8.30
C ILE A 204 8.49 -9.52 -7.49
N VAL A 205 9.50 -10.08 -8.16
CA VAL A 205 10.71 -10.59 -7.53
C VAL A 205 11.92 -9.76 -7.95
N ASN A 206 12.70 -9.32 -6.98
CA ASN A 206 13.95 -8.61 -7.19
C ASN A 206 15.11 -9.41 -6.60
N VAL A 207 16.30 -9.26 -7.16
CA VAL A 207 17.54 -9.78 -6.56
C VAL A 207 18.54 -8.63 -6.40
N TYR A 208 19.34 -8.69 -5.36
CA TYR A 208 20.27 -7.63 -5.07
C TYR A 208 21.56 -8.12 -4.43
N ALA A 209 22.62 -7.34 -4.60
CA ALA A 209 23.89 -7.49 -3.92
C ALA A 209 24.33 -6.13 -3.38
N ASN A 210 24.65 -6.10 -2.08
CA ASN A 210 25.26 -4.94 -1.44
C ASN A 210 26.65 -5.31 -0.96
N ALA A 211 27.63 -4.47 -1.22
CA ALA A 211 28.97 -4.57 -0.70
C ALA A 211 29.35 -3.27 0.00
N PHE A 212 29.76 -3.35 1.25
CA PHE A 212 30.13 -2.20 2.04
C PHE A 212 31.58 -2.38 2.55
N ILE A 213 32.45 -1.43 2.19
CA ILE A 213 33.85 -1.41 2.60
C ILE A 213 34.22 -0.02 3.12
N LYS A 214 34.60 0.08 4.39
CA LYS A 214 34.92 1.35 5.06
C LYS A 214 33.81 2.40 4.86
N HIS A 215 34.04 3.40 4.01
CA HIS A 215 33.11 4.50 3.72
C HIS A 215 32.42 4.36 2.35
N THR A 216 32.68 3.27 1.62
CA THR A 216 32.15 3.07 0.26
C THR A 216 31.13 1.94 0.26
N ARG A 217 30.01 2.17 -0.36
CA ARG A 217 28.96 1.19 -0.60
C ARG A 217 28.77 1.00 -2.10
N PHE A 218 28.81 -0.25 -2.53
CA PHE A 218 28.41 -0.67 -3.87
C PHE A 218 27.10 -1.43 -3.74
N PHE A 219 26.17 -1.14 -4.62
CA PHE A 219 24.97 -1.95 -4.68
C PHE A 219 24.60 -2.20 -6.13
N VAL A 220 24.09 -3.40 -6.39
CA VAL A 220 23.52 -3.80 -7.67
C VAL A 220 22.18 -4.46 -7.38
N MET A 221 21.16 -4.09 -8.11
CA MET A 221 19.84 -4.69 -8.03
C MET A 221 19.32 -4.97 -9.43
N MET A 222 18.68 -6.10 -9.59
CA MET A 222 17.92 -6.46 -10.78
C MET A 222 16.47 -6.61 -10.36
N SER A 223 15.66 -5.65 -10.78
CA SER A 223 14.25 -5.60 -10.42
C SER A 223 13.44 -6.47 -11.37
N HIS A 224 12.37 -7.08 -10.84
CA HIS A 224 11.38 -7.80 -11.61
C HIS A 224 11.98 -8.90 -12.49
N ILE A 225 12.88 -9.74 -11.90
CA ILE A 225 13.60 -10.81 -12.64
C ILE A 225 12.66 -11.85 -13.28
N ASN A 226 11.43 -11.94 -12.80
CA ASN A 226 10.38 -12.81 -13.32
C ASN A 226 9.49 -12.12 -14.38
N ALA A 227 9.90 -10.96 -14.90
CA ALA A 227 9.20 -10.27 -15.99
C ALA A 227 8.99 -11.20 -17.20
N GLY A 228 7.77 -11.21 -17.72
CA GLY A 228 7.39 -12.06 -18.85
C GLY A 228 6.96 -13.48 -18.48
N GLN A 229 6.97 -13.85 -17.19
CA GLN A 229 6.38 -15.09 -16.70
C GLN A 229 4.96 -14.80 -16.17
N GLY A 230 3.96 -15.59 -16.59
CA GLY A 230 2.56 -15.45 -16.17
C GLY A 230 1.72 -14.53 -17.08
N ASP A 231 0.52 -14.22 -16.62
CA ASP A 231 -0.39 -13.31 -17.33
C ASP A 231 0.20 -11.89 -17.36
N ARG A 232 0.17 -11.25 -18.53
CA ARG A 232 0.71 -9.91 -18.74
C ARG A 232 -0.11 -8.79 -18.05
N ASN A 233 -1.03 -9.13 -17.18
CA ASN A 233 -1.88 -8.20 -16.43
C ASN A 233 -1.24 -7.71 -15.12
N TYR A 234 0.09 -7.72 -15.02
CA TYR A 234 0.84 -7.24 -13.86
C TYR A 234 1.19 -5.75 -13.96
N PHE A 235 0.23 -4.93 -14.32
CA PHE A 235 0.38 -3.50 -14.20
C PHE A 235 0.27 -3.10 -12.73
N LEU A 236 1.13 -2.22 -12.27
CA LEU A 236 1.01 -1.61 -10.95
C LEU A 236 -0.12 -0.58 -10.88
N THR A 237 -0.48 -0.06 -12.05
CA THR A 237 -1.59 0.86 -12.23
C THR A 237 -2.41 0.44 -13.44
N PRO A 238 -3.74 0.61 -13.42
CA PRO A 238 -4.57 0.42 -14.59
C PRO A 238 -4.03 1.21 -15.79
N HIS A 239 -4.02 0.59 -16.96
CA HIS A 239 -3.66 1.18 -18.23
C HIS A 239 -2.20 1.65 -18.44
N TYR A 240 -1.36 1.51 -17.43
CA TYR A 240 0.07 1.81 -17.53
C TYR A 240 0.89 0.56 -17.25
N GLN A 241 1.74 0.20 -18.18
CA GLN A 241 2.60 -0.96 -18.02
C GLN A 241 3.67 -0.67 -16.97
N SER A 242 3.84 -1.59 -16.03
CA SER A 242 4.97 -1.56 -15.12
C SER A 242 6.27 -1.81 -15.90
N GLN A 243 7.37 -1.31 -15.38
CA GLN A 243 8.69 -1.56 -15.94
C GLN A 243 8.98 -3.07 -15.98
N VAL A 244 9.40 -3.56 -17.14
CA VAL A 244 9.59 -4.99 -17.37
C VAL A 244 10.90 -5.48 -16.74
N LEU A 245 11.95 -4.67 -16.83
CA LEU A 245 13.28 -4.98 -16.28
C LEU A 245 14.03 -3.68 -16.02
N SER A 246 14.73 -3.55 -14.89
CA SER A 246 15.60 -2.42 -14.57
C SER A 246 16.85 -2.83 -13.79
#